data_f1e73df79d82169362db4d20bbddbeda
#
_entry.id   f1e73df79d82169362db4d20bbddbeda
#
_cell.length_a   1.000
_cell.length_b   1.000
_cell.length_c   1.000
_cell.angle_alpha   90.00
_cell.angle_beta   90.00
_cell.angle_gamma   90.00
#
_symmetry.space_group_name_H-M   'P 1'
#
loop_
_entity.id
_entity.type
_entity.pdbx_description
1 polymer ?
#
loop_
_entity_poly.entity_id
_entity_poly.type
_entity_poly.pdbx_seq_one_letter_code
_entity_poly.pdbx_strand_id
1 'polypeptide(L)'
;MLIIDKRKGEKMPEYEVIPTPSVGLNRALGGGLYSGMTHLLWGTPSSGKTTMCYHIIAEAQRRGFRPVIIDSEYSYKDKYAEQCGMDVSDPVIVQGTIIEDILKAITPLLEDQNEKHIYLIDSMSNLMKDEFYAKPDGGKALGLAARSQGYFLQKLVNYLHKERNIMLFVSHQMVDLSGMYPILRGKYGNTVHHNMHNIIKLFLSMSQAEMERDKAKMITSQKVMWSIEKTKQRASIGTSGHYYVLPQEGGIDTLRELIDIAVEMEIIERRGAWFYYGEEKWNGAGNINLSDVQHGEISSKVLVG
;
A
#
# COMPACT_ATOMS: atom_id res chain seq x y z
N MET A 1 -0.97 -17.42 -21.86
CA MET A 1 -1.97 -18.24 -21.14
C MET A 1 -1.21 -19.30 -20.36
N LEU A 2 -1.36 -19.36 -19.04
CA LEU A 2 -0.77 -20.41 -18.19
C LEU A 2 -1.79 -21.56 -18.06
N ILE A 3 -1.38 -22.76 -18.37
CA ILE A 3 -2.18 -23.98 -18.16
C ILE A 3 -1.41 -24.84 -17.17
N ILE A 4 -2.05 -25.23 -16.07
CA ILE A 4 -1.46 -26.07 -15.04
C ILE A 4 -2.25 -27.38 -14.99
N ASP A 5 -1.63 -28.48 -15.39
CA ASP A 5 -2.22 -29.80 -15.29
C ASP A 5 -1.66 -30.52 -14.06
N LYS A 6 -2.40 -30.47 -12.96
CA LYS A 6 -2.02 -31.12 -11.72
C LYS A 6 -1.87 -32.63 -11.81
N ARG A 7 -2.52 -33.28 -12.78
CA ARG A 7 -2.36 -34.72 -13.05
C ARG A 7 -0.98 -35.05 -13.59
N LYS A 8 -0.29 -34.05 -14.20
CA LYS A 8 1.10 -34.15 -14.64
C LYS A 8 2.11 -33.75 -13.57
N GLY A 9 1.67 -33.52 -12.34
CA GLY A 9 2.53 -33.08 -11.26
C GLY A 9 2.91 -31.59 -11.30
N GLU A 10 2.29 -30.80 -12.20
CA GLU A 10 2.56 -29.38 -12.30
C GLU A 10 2.06 -28.65 -11.04
N LYS A 11 2.93 -27.82 -10.45
CA LYS A 11 2.60 -27.03 -9.26
C LYS A 11 2.05 -25.67 -9.64
N MET A 12 1.19 -25.14 -8.77
CA MET A 12 0.88 -23.71 -8.82
C MET A 12 2.16 -22.93 -8.57
N PRO A 13 2.30 -21.80 -9.26
CA PRO A 13 3.41 -20.89 -9.00
C PRO A 13 3.47 -20.46 -7.53
N GLU A 14 4.67 -20.29 -7.03
CA GLU A 14 4.88 -19.73 -5.70
C GLU A 14 4.84 -18.20 -5.77
N TYR A 15 3.97 -17.60 -4.95
CA TYR A 15 3.92 -16.16 -4.80
C TYR A 15 4.98 -15.70 -3.80
N GLU A 16 5.66 -14.61 -4.12
CA GLU A 16 6.47 -13.92 -3.14
C GLU A 16 5.58 -13.02 -2.28
N VAL A 17 5.85 -13.00 -0.99
CA VAL A 17 5.13 -12.16 -0.03
C VAL A 17 5.99 -10.96 0.30
N ILE A 18 5.48 -9.76 0.01
CA ILE A 18 6.15 -8.50 0.30
C ILE A 18 5.50 -7.90 1.55
N PRO A 19 6.18 -7.88 2.69
CA PRO A 19 5.66 -7.23 3.89
C PRO A 19 5.43 -5.73 3.67
N THR A 20 4.37 -5.24 4.26
CA THR A 20 4.16 -3.80 4.42
C THR A 20 4.91 -3.31 5.66
N PRO A 21 5.12 -2.01 5.84
CA PRO A 21 5.71 -1.48 7.07
C PRO A 21 4.79 -1.62 8.29
N SER A 22 3.51 -1.98 8.10
CA SER A 22 2.54 -2.19 9.17
C SER A 22 2.46 -3.67 9.55
N VAL A 23 2.89 -4.00 10.75
CA VAL A 23 2.83 -5.37 11.29
C VAL A 23 1.39 -5.86 11.41
N GLY A 24 0.46 -4.99 11.82
CA GLY A 24 -0.95 -5.31 11.92
C GLY A 24 -1.58 -5.60 10.56
N LEU A 25 -1.24 -4.82 9.53
CA LEU A 25 -1.70 -5.07 8.16
C LEU A 25 -1.12 -6.37 7.60
N ASN A 26 0.16 -6.66 7.88
CA ASN A 26 0.79 -7.93 7.49
C ASN A 26 0.08 -9.12 8.13
N ARG A 27 -0.19 -9.05 9.43
CA ARG A 27 -0.97 -10.07 10.14
C ARG A 27 -2.34 -10.29 9.49
N ALA A 28 -3.05 -9.20 9.20
CA ALA A 28 -4.36 -9.24 8.58
C ALA A 28 -4.34 -9.82 7.16
N LEU A 29 -3.24 -9.62 6.39
CA LEU A 29 -3.07 -10.11 5.01
C LEU A 29 -2.40 -11.49 4.93
N GLY A 30 -1.98 -12.09 6.03
CA GLY A 30 -1.28 -13.36 6.05
C GLY A 30 0.19 -13.27 5.67
N GLY A 31 0.85 -12.17 6.07
CA GLY A 31 2.28 -11.91 5.91
C GLY A 31 2.63 -10.66 5.09
N GLY A 32 1.73 -10.17 4.26
CA GLY A 32 1.97 -9.01 3.39
C GLY A 32 1.21 -9.07 2.07
N LEU A 33 1.70 -8.36 1.08
CA LEU A 33 1.14 -8.32 -0.28
C LEU A 33 1.77 -9.40 -1.15
N TYR A 34 0.99 -10.12 -1.93
CA TYR A 34 1.47 -11.22 -2.77
C TYR A 34 1.82 -10.71 -4.17
N SER A 35 2.96 -11.19 -4.71
CA SER A 35 3.27 -11.02 -6.12
C SER A 35 2.21 -11.70 -7.00
N GLY A 36 2.12 -11.36 -8.28
CA GLY A 36 1.04 -11.84 -9.15
C GLY A 36 -0.33 -11.24 -8.84
N MET A 37 -0.41 -10.24 -7.96
CA MET A 37 -1.66 -9.62 -7.53
C MET A 37 -1.67 -8.10 -7.74
N THR A 38 -2.89 -7.54 -7.79
CA THR A 38 -3.16 -6.10 -7.80
C THR A 38 -3.61 -5.65 -6.42
N HIS A 39 -3.02 -4.57 -5.92
CA HIS A 39 -3.29 -4.01 -4.61
C HIS A 39 -3.64 -2.53 -4.74
N LEU A 40 -4.80 -2.14 -4.28
CA LEU A 40 -5.27 -0.75 -4.33
C LEU A 40 -5.29 -0.16 -2.92
N LEU A 41 -4.58 0.97 -2.76
CA LEU A 41 -4.64 1.82 -1.58
C LEU A 41 -5.44 3.07 -1.93
N TRP A 42 -6.50 3.34 -1.19
CA TRP A 42 -7.28 4.55 -1.39
C TRP A 42 -7.60 5.22 -0.05
N GLY A 43 -7.92 6.50 -0.07
CA GLY A 43 -8.31 7.17 1.16
C GLY A 43 -8.12 8.69 1.13
N THR A 44 -8.19 9.30 2.31
CA THR A 44 -8.10 10.74 2.48
C THR A 44 -6.78 11.32 1.96
N PRO A 45 -6.73 12.57 1.52
CA PRO A 45 -5.47 13.26 1.26
C PRO A 45 -4.56 13.19 2.50
N SER A 46 -3.26 13.12 2.28
CA SER A 46 -2.24 13.06 3.33
C SER A 46 -2.34 11.86 4.31
N SER A 47 -3.10 10.81 3.95
CA SER A 47 -3.19 9.58 4.77
C SER A 47 -2.00 8.63 4.58
N GLY A 48 -0.89 9.09 3.98
CA GLY A 48 0.33 8.28 3.84
C GLY A 48 0.25 7.16 2.79
N LYS A 49 -0.64 7.26 1.77
CA LYS A 49 -0.75 6.24 0.70
C LYS A 49 0.57 6.05 -0.04
N THR A 50 1.14 7.15 -0.55
CA THR A 50 2.43 7.15 -1.25
C THR A 50 3.56 6.70 -0.33
N THR A 51 3.59 7.16 0.92
CA THR A 51 4.55 6.73 1.94
C THR A 51 4.52 5.22 2.14
N MET A 52 3.32 4.65 2.35
CA MET A 52 3.12 3.20 2.46
C MET A 52 3.64 2.47 1.22
N CYS A 53 3.33 2.97 0.01
CA CYS A 53 3.81 2.37 -1.23
C CYS A 53 5.34 2.40 -1.35
N TYR A 54 6.00 3.49 -0.97
CA TYR A 54 7.46 3.59 -1.04
C TYR A 54 8.15 2.62 -0.07
N HIS A 55 7.64 2.44 1.14
CA HIS A 55 8.14 1.40 2.05
C HIS A 55 7.95 -0.01 1.49
N ILE A 56 6.80 -0.30 0.87
CA ILE A 56 6.55 -1.60 0.22
C ILE A 56 7.54 -1.80 -0.94
N ILE A 57 7.80 -0.76 -1.74
CA ILE A 57 8.78 -0.81 -2.83
C ILE A 57 10.18 -1.06 -2.29
N ALA A 58 10.59 -0.36 -1.23
CA ALA A 58 11.88 -0.58 -0.58
C ALA A 58 12.06 -2.04 -0.14
N GLU A 59 11.02 -2.65 0.43
CA GLU A 59 11.04 -4.06 0.82
C GLU A 59 11.06 -5.01 -0.40
N ALA A 60 10.36 -4.66 -1.47
CA ALA A 60 10.40 -5.40 -2.73
C ALA A 60 11.79 -5.33 -3.39
N GLN A 61 12.47 -4.18 -3.37
CA GLN A 61 13.84 -4.03 -3.87
C GLN A 61 14.82 -4.95 -3.15
N ARG A 62 14.72 -5.10 -1.82
CA ARG A 62 15.54 -6.05 -1.05
C ARG A 62 15.34 -7.50 -1.49
N ARG A 63 14.22 -7.81 -2.16
CA ARG A 63 13.87 -9.12 -2.72
C ARG A 63 14.13 -9.23 -4.23
N GLY A 64 14.81 -8.24 -4.81
CA GLY A 64 15.22 -8.21 -6.20
C GLY A 64 14.13 -7.77 -7.17
N PHE A 65 13.13 -7.03 -6.72
CA PHE A 65 12.16 -6.37 -7.61
C PHE A 65 12.70 -5.01 -8.04
N ARG A 66 12.59 -4.72 -9.33
CA ARG A 66 12.91 -3.41 -9.90
C ARG A 66 11.66 -2.51 -9.88
N PRO A 67 11.73 -1.29 -9.32
CA PRO A 67 10.60 -0.38 -9.29
C PRO A 67 10.30 0.25 -10.65
N VAL A 68 9.01 0.31 -10.99
CA VAL A 68 8.46 1.06 -12.11
C VAL A 68 7.36 1.97 -11.56
N ILE A 69 7.59 3.27 -11.53
CA ILE A 69 6.69 4.24 -10.92
C ILE A 69 6.02 5.06 -12.01
N ILE A 70 4.71 4.91 -12.14
CA ILE A 70 3.86 5.73 -13.00
C ILE A 70 3.34 6.88 -12.15
N ASP A 71 3.96 8.04 -12.28
CA ASP A 71 3.67 9.27 -11.53
C ASP A 71 2.76 10.19 -12.36
N SER A 72 1.47 10.05 -12.20
CA SER A 72 0.46 10.88 -12.88
C SER A 72 0.18 12.20 -12.15
N GLU A 73 0.79 12.41 -10.99
CA GLU A 73 0.64 13.62 -10.19
C GLU A 73 1.85 14.54 -10.27
N TYR A 74 2.94 14.10 -10.92
CA TYR A 74 4.21 14.83 -11.03
C TYR A 74 4.78 15.17 -9.64
N SER A 75 4.59 14.26 -8.69
CA SER A 75 4.91 14.47 -7.28
C SER A 75 6.12 13.69 -6.78
N TYR A 76 6.65 12.76 -7.56
CA TYR A 76 7.80 11.93 -7.21
C TYR A 76 9.05 12.78 -6.91
N LYS A 77 9.74 12.43 -5.83
CA LYS A 77 11.01 13.05 -5.42
C LYS A 77 11.92 11.99 -4.81
N ASP A 78 13.13 11.85 -5.35
CA ASP A 78 14.15 10.91 -4.85
C ASP A 78 14.35 11.04 -3.35
N LYS A 79 14.57 12.26 -2.85
CA LYS A 79 14.81 12.52 -1.42
C LYS A 79 13.72 11.92 -0.52
N TYR A 80 12.45 11.99 -0.92
CA TYR A 80 11.37 11.44 -0.11
C TYR A 80 11.30 9.91 -0.24
N ALA A 81 11.56 9.38 -1.42
CA ALA A 81 11.64 7.95 -1.65
C ALA A 81 12.78 7.31 -0.84
N GLU A 82 13.97 7.96 -0.81
CA GLU A 82 15.11 7.56 0.03
C GLU A 82 14.76 7.58 1.53
N GLN A 83 14.06 8.60 2.00
CA GLN A 83 13.60 8.67 3.40
C GLN A 83 12.66 7.51 3.77
N CYS A 84 11.90 6.99 2.80
CA CYS A 84 11.08 5.78 2.96
C CYS A 84 11.87 4.47 2.77
N GLY A 85 13.18 4.55 2.57
CA GLY A 85 14.09 3.40 2.45
C GLY A 85 14.23 2.83 1.04
N MET A 86 13.73 3.51 0.00
CA MET A 86 13.93 3.10 -1.38
C MET A 86 15.37 3.34 -1.83
N ASP A 87 15.89 2.41 -2.63
CA ASP A 87 17.04 2.67 -3.47
C ASP A 87 16.56 3.42 -4.74
N VAL A 88 17.01 4.66 -4.90
CA VAL A 88 16.62 5.53 -6.03
C VAL A 88 17.61 5.49 -7.19
N SER A 89 18.57 4.57 -7.17
CA SER A 89 19.58 4.46 -8.24
C SER A 89 19.04 3.79 -9.51
N ASP A 90 18.00 2.95 -9.41
CA ASP A 90 17.52 2.13 -10.52
C ASP A 90 15.99 2.07 -10.75
N PRO A 91 15.13 2.95 -10.22
CA PRO A 91 13.72 2.94 -10.58
C PRO A 91 13.51 3.48 -12.00
N VAL A 92 12.51 2.93 -12.70
CA VAL A 92 11.98 3.52 -13.92
C VAL A 92 10.85 4.48 -13.55
N ILE A 93 10.99 5.75 -13.86
CA ILE A 93 9.96 6.76 -13.59
C ILE A 93 9.28 7.14 -14.90
N VAL A 94 7.95 6.97 -14.97
CA VAL A 94 7.12 7.34 -16.11
C VAL A 94 6.16 8.43 -15.66
N GLN A 95 6.37 9.66 -16.08
CA GLN A 95 5.49 10.78 -15.77
C GLN A 95 4.51 11.04 -16.92
N GLY A 96 3.23 11.03 -16.61
CA GLY A 96 2.18 11.28 -17.60
C GLY A 96 0.80 10.83 -17.12
N THR A 97 -0.22 11.25 -17.86
CA THR A 97 -1.63 10.97 -17.57
C THR A 97 -2.32 10.23 -18.71
N ILE A 98 -1.69 10.17 -19.90
CA ILE A 98 -2.26 9.51 -21.07
C ILE A 98 -1.94 8.01 -21.03
N ILE A 99 -2.96 7.19 -20.97
CA ILE A 99 -2.85 5.74 -20.80
C ILE A 99 -2.08 5.08 -21.94
N GLU A 100 -2.31 5.50 -23.17
CA GLU A 100 -1.67 4.96 -24.36
C GLU A 100 -0.15 5.16 -24.33
N ASP A 101 0.31 6.33 -23.92
CA ASP A 101 1.74 6.66 -23.79
C ASP A 101 2.39 5.86 -22.65
N ILE A 102 1.70 5.78 -21.51
CA ILE A 102 2.16 4.98 -20.36
C ILE A 102 2.29 3.51 -20.76
N LEU A 103 1.26 2.93 -21.38
CA LEU A 103 1.31 1.52 -21.84
C LEU A 103 2.45 1.29 -22.80
N LYS A 104 2.68 2.20 -23.76
CA LYS A 104 3.80 2.11 -24.69
C LYS A 104 5.14 2.09 -23.97
N ALA A 105 5.30 2.93 -22.94
CA ALA A 105 6.54 3.00 -22.17
C ALA A 105 6.79 1.75 -21.32
N ILE A 106 5.76 1.18 -20.67
CA ILE A 106 5.93 0.08 -19.72
C ILE A 106 5.76 -1.31 -20.33
N THR A 107 5.18 -1.45 -21.53
CA THR A 107 4.97 -2.77 -22.16
C THR A 107 6.25 -3.59 -22.29
N PRO A 108 7.40 -3.04 -22.70
CA PRO A 108 8.66 -3.81 -22.74
C PRO A 108 9.06 -4.38 -21.38
N LEU A 109 8.83 -3.62 -20.29
CA LEU A 109 9.12 -4.07 -18.91
C LEU A 109 8.12 -5.14 -18.44
N LEU A 110 6.85 -4.99 -18.82
CA LEU A 110 5.81 -6.00 -18.51
C LEU A 110 6.06 -7.33 -19.23
N GLU A 111 6.68 -7.30 -20.42
CA GLU A 111 7.01 -8.47 -21.24
C GLU A 111 8.33 -9.12 -20.86
N ASP A 112 9.19 -8.41 -20.14
CA ASP A 112 10.45 -8.96 -19.67
C ASP A 112 10.21 -10.14 -18.71
N GLN A 113 10.87 -11.26 -19.03
CA GLN A 113 10.77 -12.49 -18.24
C GLN A 113 12.00 -12.70 -17.33
N ASN A 114 13.01 -11.86 -17.46
CA ASN A 114 14.27 -12.02 -16.73
C ASN A 114 14.24 -11.24 -15.41
N GLU A 115 13.52 -10.12 -15.34
CA GLU A 115 13.42 -9.26 -14.17
C GLU A 115 12.05 -9.38 -13.48
N LYS A 116 12.05 -9.15 -12.17
CA LYS A 116 10.84 -8.99 -11.37
C LYS A 116 10.58 -7.50 -11.21
N HIS A 117 9.35 -7.07 -11.43
CA HIS A 117 9.01 -5.67 -11.31
C HIS A 117 7.93 -5.42 -10.26
N ILE A 118 8.09 -4.31 -9.52
CA ILE A 118 7.02 -3.73 -8.71
C ILE A 118 6.56 -2.43 -9.36
N TYR A 119 5.30 -2.41 -9.79
CA TYR A 119 4.67 -1.25 -10.42
C TYR A 119 3.91 -0.46 -9.39
N LEU A 120 4.16 0.85 -9.32
CA LEU A 120 3.33 1.79 -8.57
C LEU A 120 2.63 2.72 -9.56
N ILE A 121 1.33 2.84 -9.44
CA ILE A 121 0.50 3.78 -10.20
C ILE A 121 -0.04 4.82 -9.21
N ASP A 122 0.58 6.01 -9.17
CA ASP A 122 0.22 7.12 -8.28
C ASP A 122 -0.10 8.39 -9.06
N SER A 123 -1.38 8.65 -9.30
CA SER A 123 -2.56 7.90 -8.92
C SER A 123 -3.39 7.49 -10.14
N MET A 124 -4.19 6.43 -9.99
CA MET A 124 -5.16 6.04 -11.03
C MET A 124 -6.18 7.15 -11.31
N SER A 125 -6.39 8.04 -10.36
CA SER A 125 -7.43 9.07 -10.42
C SER A 125 -7.25 10.07 -11.55
N ASN A 126 -6.02 10.22 -12.05
CA ASN A 126 -5.63 11.18 -13.08
C ASN A 126 -5.47 10.54 -14.47
N LEU A 127 -5.52 9.20 -14.55
CA LEU A 127 -5.30 8.49 -15.80
C LEU A 127 -6.51 8.60 -16.73
N MET A 128 -6.25 8.95 -18.00
CA MET A 128 -7.26 9.15 -19.03
C MET A 128 -6.77 8.60 -20.38
N LYS A 129 -7.70 8.12 -21.22
CA LYS A 129 -7.40 7.80 -22.59
C LYS A 129 -7.26 9.07 -23.42
N ASP A 130 -6.35 9.06 -24.40
CA ASP A 130 -6.09 10.20 -25.27
C ASP A 130 -7.37 10.71 -25.98
N GLU A 131 -8.21 9.81 -26.49
CA GLU A 131 -9.47 10.14 -27.16
C GLU A 131 -10.42 11.00 -26.30
N PHE A 132 -10.25 11.01 -24.96
CA PHE A 132 -11.11 11.75 -24.04
C PHE A 132 -10.58 13.14 -23.70
N TYR A 133 -9.28 13.39 -23.88
CA TYR A 133 -8.71 14.73 -23.78
C TYR A 133 -9.22 15.66 -24.87
N ALA A 134 -9.52 15.14 -26.06
CA ALA A 134 -9.97 15.91 -27.21
C ALA A 134 -11.45 16.33 -27.15
N LYS A 135 -12.24 15.89 -26.15
CA LYS A 135 -13.68 16.17 -26.04
C LYS A 135 -13.99 17.19 -24.94
N PRO A 136 -14.46 18.40 -25.27
CA PRO A 136 -14.71 19.47 -24.30
C PRO A 136 -15.97 19.31 -23.44
N ASP A 137 -16.73 18.23 -23.56
CA ASP A 137 -18.02 18.04 -22.87
C ASP A 137 -17.85 17.63 -21.39
N GLY A 138 -17.75 18.62 -20.50
CA GLY A 138 -17.57 18.46 -19.05
C GLY A 138 -18.64 17.69 -18.27
N GLY A 139 -19.76 17.31 -18.88
CA GLY A 139 -20.86 16.59 -18.20
C GLY A 139 -20.70 15.07 -18.10
N LYS A 140 -19.75 14.47 -18.83
CA LYS A 140 -19.54 13.01 -18.89
C LYS A 140 -18.19 12.56 -18.32
N ALA A 141 -17.42 13.47 -17.75
CA ALA A 141 -16.03 13.21 -17.33
C ALA A 141 -15.86 12.07 -16.32
N LEU A 142 -16.75 11.93 -15.34
CA LEU A 142 -16.66 10.85 -14.34
C LEU A 142 -16.79 9.45 -14.94
N GLY A 143 -17.73 9.26 -15.87
CA GLY A 143 -17.90 7.99 -16.55
C GLY A 143 -16.73 7.64 -17.48
N LEU A 144 -16.12 8.64 -18.11
CA LEU A 144 -14.97 8.48 -19.00
C LEU A 144 -13.72 8.09 -18.22
N ALA A 145 -13.45 8.74 -17.08
CA ALA A 145 -12.34 8.37 -16.19
C ALA A 145 -12.43 6.91 -15.72
N ALA A 146 -13.61 6.48 -15.25
CA ALA A 146 -13.82 5.10 -14.81
C ALA A 146 -13.60 4.07 -15.95
N ARG A 147 -14.02 4.41 -17.18
CA ARG A 147 -13.77 3.57 -18.36
C ARG A 147 -12.30 3.50 -18.73
N SER A 148 -11.59 4.63 -18.66
CA SER A 148 -10.15 4.71 -18.92
C SER A 148 -9.36 3.87 -17.92
N GLN A 149 -9.65 4.00 -16.64
CA GLN A 149 -9.03 3.22 -15.57
C GLN A 149 -9.31 1.72 -15.73
N GLY A 150 -10.56 1.35 -16.07
CA GLY A 150 -10.93 -0.04 -16.35
C GLY A 150 -10.16 -0.63 -17.53
N TYR A 151 -10.02 0.12 -18.63
CA TYR A 151 -9.24 -0.28 -19.79
C TYR A 151 -7.77 -0.49 -19.44
N PHE A 152 -7.15 0.48 -18.74
CA PHE A 152 -5.77 0.39 -18.32
C PHE A 152 -5.51 -0.86 -17.46
N LEU A 153 -6.34 -1.06 -16.44
CA LEU A 153 -6.22 -2.22 -15.56
C LEU A 153 -6.38 -3.55 -16.31
N GLN A 154 -7.33 -3.66 -17.23
CA GLN A 154 -7.51 -4.87 -18.05
C GLN A 154 -6.28 -5.19 -18.89
N LYS A 155 -5.57 -4.17 -19.39
CA LYS A 155 -4.31 -4.38 -20.10
C LYS A 155 -3.23 -4.91 -19.16
N LEU A 156 -3.09 -4.33 -17.96
CA LEU A 156 -2.08 -4.71 -16.99
C LEU A 156 -2.30 -6.11 -16.41
N VAL A 157 -3.54 -6.48 -16.11
CA VAL A 157 -3.88 -7.80 -15.51
C VAL A 157 -3.39 -8.97 -16.35
N ASN A 158 -3.32 -8.81 -17.67
CA ASN A 158 -2.80 -9.86 -18.56
C ASN A 158 -1.32 -10.20 -18.29
N TYR A 159 -0.56 -9.31 -17.68
CA TYR A 159 0.85 -9.50 -17.36
C TYR A 159 1.09 -9.99 -15.92
N LEU A 160 0.05 -10.01 -15.07
CA LEU A 160 0.15 -10.52 -13.70
C LEU A 160 0.31 -12.05 -13.64
N HIS A 161 -0.12 -12.77 -14.69
CA HIS A 161 -0.02 -14.23 -14.74
C HIS A 161 1.42 -14.76 -14.75
N LYS A 162 2.42 -13.87 -14.78
CA LYS A 162 3.83 -14.26 -14.76
C LYS A 162 4.43 -14.31 -13.34
N GLU A 163 3.60 -14.11 -12.28
CA GLU A 163 3.96 -14.25 -10.85
C GLU A 163 5.13 -13.39 -10.38
N ARG A 164 5.85 -12.79 -11.31
CA ARG A 164 7.05 -12.01 -11.08
C ARG A 164 6.76 -10.54 -10.82
N ASN A 165 5.54 -10.09 -11.12
CA ASN A 165 5.16 -8.69 -11.00
C ASN A 165 4.19 -8.49 -9.84
N ILE A 166 4.33 -7.38 -9.17
CA ILE A 166 3.36 -6.89 -8.18
C ILE A 166 2.89 -5.50 -8.62
N MET A 167 1.60 -5.21 -8.48
CA MET A 167 1.05 -3.94 -8.91
C MET A 167 0.35 -3.24 -7.74
N LEU A 168 0.87 -2.07 -7.41
CA LEU A 168 0.31 -1.15 -6.43
C LEU A 168 -0.41 -0.01 -7.14
N PHE A 169 -1.61 0.27 -6.72
CA PHE A 169 -2.42 1.37 -7.23
C PHE A 169 -2.79 2.30 -6.09
N VAL A 170 -2.68 3.60 -6.35
CA VAL A 170 -3.18 4.63 -5.44
C VAL A 170 -4.40 5.28 -6.06
N SER A 171 -5.43 5.54 -5.25
CA SER A 171 -6.59 6.30 -5.65
C SER A 171 -6.99 7.30 -4.58
N HIS A 172 -7.52 8.44 -5.02
CA HIS A 172 -8.11 9.43 -4.13
C HIS A 172 -9.51 9.01 -3.68
N GLN A 173 -10.00 9.66 -2.64
CA GLN A 173 -11.40 9.57 -2.25
C GLN A 173 -12.27 10.48 -3.11
N MET A 174 -13.53 10.14 -3.20
CA MET A 174 -14.61 10.99 -3.69
C MET A 174 -15.81 10.89 -2.76
N VAL A 175 -16.65 11.92 -2.79
CA VAL A 175 -17.94 11.89 -2.11
C VAL A 175 -18.98 11.39 -3.11
N ASP A 176 -19.65 10.30 -2.79
CA ASP A 176 -20.79 9.79 -3.53
C ASP A 176 -22.06 10.41 -2.94
N LEU A 177 -22.74 11.23 -3.75
CA LEU A 177 -23.97 11.91 -3.40
C LEU A 177 -25.22 11.25 -4.00
N SER A 178 -25.09 10.06 -4.58
CA SER A 178 -26.21 9.35 -5.22
C SER A 178 -27.22 8.77 -4.23
N GLY A 179 -26.83 8.61 -2.97
CA GLY A 179 -27.68 8.10 -1.90
C GLY A 179 -28.31 9.22 -1.02
N MET A 180 -29.10 8.81 -0.04
CA MET A 180 -29.73 9.72 0.94
C MET A 180 -28.68 10.45 1.82
N TYR A 181 -27.54 9.83 2.04
CA TYR A 181 -26.42 10.38 2.80
C TYR A 181 -25.15 10.35 1.96
N PRO A 182 -24.28 11.37 2.07
CA PRO A 182 -22.97 11.38 1.44
C PRO A 182 -22.10 10.20 1.93
N ILE A 183 -21.56 9.41 1.00
CA ILE A 183 -20.68 8.28 1.32
C ILE A 183 -19.30 8.54 0.70
N LEU A 184 -18.25 8.35 1.51
CA LEU A 184 -16.87 8.41 1.00
C LEU A 184 -16.52 7.10 0.30
N ARG A 185 -16.10 7.20 -0.95
CA ARG A 185 -15.64 6.07 -1.78
C ARG A 185 -14.30 6.38 -2.45
N GLY A 186 -13.60 5.35 -2.86
CA GLY A 186 -12.45 5.51 -3.75
C GLY A 186 -12.89 6.04 -5.12
N LYS A 187 -12.08 6.91 -5.72
CA LYS A 187 -12.33 7.50 -7.04
C LYS A 187 -11.97 6.50 -8.15
N TYR A 188 -12.70 5.39 -8.20
CA TYR A 188 -12.54 4.34 -9.20
C TYR A 188 -13.88 3.66 -9.51
N GLY A 189 -13.98 3.06 -10.71
CA GLY A 189 -15.22 2.41 -11.16
C GLY A 189 -15.32 0.94 -10.72
N ASN A 190 -16.50 0.36 -10.96
CA ASN A 190 -16.78 -1.05 -10.63
C ASN A 190 -15.81 -2.03 -11.31
N THR A 191 -15.39 -1.76 -12.55
CA THR A 191 -14.41 -2.60 -13.25
C THR A 191 -13.08 -2.68 -12.48
N VAL A 192 -12.62 -1.55 -11.93
CA VAL A 192 -11.42 -1.52 -11.08
C VAL A 192 -11.66 -2.33 -9.81
N HIS A 193 -12.77 -2.08 -9.12
CA HIS A 193 -13.13 -2.82 -7.90
C HIS A 193 -13.13 -4.34 -8.13
N HIS A 194 -13.70 -4.83 -9.24
CA HIS A 194 -13.78 -6.27 -9.52
C HIS A 194 -12.41 -6.88 -9.81
N ASN A 195 -11.54 -6.17 -10.51
CA ASN A 195 -10.23 -6.70 -10.93
C ASN A 195 -9.14 -6.56 -9.84
N MET A 196 -9.33 -5.74 -8.80
CA MET A 196 -8.38 -5.69 -7.68
C MET A 196 -8.45 -6.96 -6.83
N HIS A 197 -7.27 -7.45 -6.43
CA HIS A 197 -7.17 -8.57 -5.50
C HIS A 197 -7.32 -8.09 -4.06
N ASN A 198 -6.66 -6.99 -3.71
CA ASN A 198 -6.81 -6.33 -2.41
C ASN A 198 -7.21 -4.88 -2.57
N ILE A 199 -8.12 -4.42 -1.72
CA ILE A 199 -8.49 -3.00 -1.59
C ILE A 199 -8.36 -2.63 -0.12
N ILE A 200 -7.47 -1.69 0.15
CA ILE A 200 -7.13 -1.21 1.48
C ILE A 200 -7.47 0.28 1.54
N LYS A 201 -8.31 0.65 2.48
CA LYS A 201 -8.65 2.03 2.78
C LYS A 201 -7.71 2.57 3.84
N LEU A 202 -7.16 3.76 3.59
CA LEU A 202 -6.32 4.51 4.53
C LEU A 202 -6.99 5.84 4.86
N PHE A 203 -7.10 6.16 6.15
CA PHE A 203 -7.70 7.41 6.57
C PHE A 203 -7.04 7.92 7.86
N LEU A 204 -6.97 9.25 7.97
CA LEU A 204 -6.42 9.88 9.16
C LEU A 204 -7.39 9.72 10.32
N SER A 205 -6.87 9.43 11.49
CA SER A 205 -7.67 9.59 12.71
C SER A 205 -8.06 11.06 12.89
N MET A 206 -9.32 11.30 13.21
CA MET A 206 -9.87 12.65 13.42
C MET A 206 -9.56 13.18 14.82
N SER A 207 -9.01 12.36 15.70
CA SER A 207 -8.66 12.78 17.07
C SER A 207 -7.36 13.58 17.07
N GLN A 208 -7.41 14.82 17.56
CA GLN A 208 -6.22 15.64 17.77
C GLN A 208 -5.25 15.03 18.79
N ALA A 209 -5.76 14.19 19.69
CA ALA A 209 -4.94 13.47 20.67
C ALA A 209 -4.02 12.41 20.04
N GLU A 210 -4.26 12.04 18.79
CA GLU A 210 -3.48 11.06 18.03
C GLU A 210 -2.50 11.71 17.05
N MET A 211 -2.33 13.04 17.15
CA MET A 211 -1.31 13.82 16.46
C MET A 211 -0.31 14.38 17.47
N GLU A 212 0.92 13.97 17.34
CA GLU A 212 2.00 14.55 18.13
C GLU A 212 2.59 15.76 17.41
N ARG A 213 2.98 16.78 18.19
CA ARG A 213 3.56 18.02 17.67
C ARG A 213 4.78 18.41 18.46
N ASP A 214 5.77 18.95 17.78
CA ASP A 214 6.94 19.56 18.41
C ASP A 214 6.62 20.93 19.02
N LYS A 215 7.65 21.56 19.63
CA LYS A 215 7.54 22.90 20.21
C LYS A 215 7.16 23.99 19.19
N ALA A 216 7.46 23.77 17.91
CA ALA A 216 7.11 24.66 16.81
C ALA A 216 5.69 24.35 16.24
N LYS A 217 4.94 23.46 16.88
CA LYS A 217 3.60 22.98 16.47
C LYS A 217 3.58 22.20 15.16
N MET A 218 4.72 21.75 14.67
CA MET A 218 4.80 20.87 13.51
C MET A 218 4.40 19.45 13.91
N ILE A 219 3.65 18.76 13.02
CA ILE A 219 3.25 17.37 13.26
C ILE A 219 4.49 16.49 13.15
N THR A 220 4.83 15.77 14.23
CA THR A 220 5.95 14.83 14.30
C THR A 220 5.48 13.40 14.10
N SER A 221 4.28 13.06 14.60
CA SER A 221 3.68 11.74 14.44
C SER A 221 2.18 11.87 14.24
N GLN A 222 1.62 11.05 13.37
CA GLN A 222 0.19 11.03 13.08
C GLN A 222 -0.32 9.60 12.89
N LYS A 223 -1.39 9.26 13.61
CA LYS A 223 -2.03 7.95 13.52
C LYS A 223 -2.87 7.86 12.23
N VAL A 224 -2.60 6.83 11.45
CA VAL A 224 -3.34 6.46 10.25
C VAL A 224 -4.08 5.16 10.52
N MET A 225 -5.36 5.15 10.23
CA MET A 225 -6.20 3.97 10.30
C MET A 225 -6.22 3.28 8.93
N TRP A 226 -6.23 1.95 8.94
CA TRP A 226 -6.45 1.16 7.73
C TRP A 226 -7.63 0.20 7.91
N SER A 227 -8.27 -0.15 6.80
CA SER A 227 -9.27 -1.22 6.77
C SER A 227 -9.21 -1.98 5.45
N ILE A 228 -9.40 -3.31 5.50
CA ILE A 228 -9.46 -4.18 4.33
C ILE A 228 -10.90 -4.22 3.83
N GLU A 229 -11.16 -3.61 2.68
CA GLU A 229 -12.48 -3.60 2.04
C GLU A 229 -12.67 -4.80 1.10
N LYS A 230 -11.58 -5.29 0.53
CA LYS A 230 -11.59 -6.48 -0.34
C LYS A 230 -10.26 -7.21 -0.22
N THR A 231 -10.31 -8.53 -0.25
CA THR A 231 -9.12 -9.37 -0.35
C THR A 231 -9.42 -10.67 -1.07
N LYS A 232 -8.42 -11.18 -1.84
CA LYS A 232 -8.37 -12.54 -2.36
C LYS A 232 -7.24 -13.35 -1.70
N GLN A 233 -6.60 -12.80 -0.68
CA GLN A 233 -5.65 -13.46 0.18
C GLN A 233 -6.36 -14.08 1.41
N ARG A 234 -5.60 -14.76 2.25
CA ARG A 234 -6.10 -15.30 3.52
C ARG A 234 -6.29 -14.17 4.54
N ALA A 235 -7.37 -13.42 4.37
CA ALA A 235 -7.70 -12.29 5.24
C ALA A 235 -9.23 -12.16 5.37
N SER A 236 -9.68 -11.46 6.40
CA SER A 236 -11.10 -11.15 6.60
C SER A 236 -11.41 -9.73 6.15
N ILE A 237 -12.45 -9.59 5.33
CA ILE A 237 -12.99 -8.27 4.96
C ILE A 237 -13.51 -7.58 6.22
N GLY A 238 -13.26 -6.28 6.35
CA GLY A 238 -13.64 -5.48 7.50
C GLY A 238 -12.59 -5.46 8.63
N THR A 239 -11.53 -6.29 8.53
CA THR A 239 -10.39 -6.17 9.45
C THR A 239 -9.77 -4.78 9.32
N SER A 240 -9.49 -4.17 10.46
CA SER A 240 -8.92 -2.82 10.55
C SER A 240 -7.83 -2.74 11.61
N GLY A 241 -7.00 -1.73 11.52
CA GLY A 241 -5.96 -1.43 12.47
C GLY A 241 -5.40 -0.03 12.22
N HIS A 242 -4.21 0.21 12.73
CA HIS A 242 -3.56 1.51 12.57
C HIS A 242 -2.05 1.38 12.47
N TYR A 243 -1.39 2.45 12.03
CA TYR A 243 0.05 2.66 12.12
C TYR A 243 0.32 4.16 12.30
N TYR A 244 1.58 4.52 12.51
CA TYR A 244 1.97 5.92 12.73
C TYR A 244 2.89 6.39 11.60
N VAL A 245 2.54 7.53 10.97
CA VAL A 245 3.37 8.21 9.98
C VAL A 245 4.19 9.29 10.68
N LEU A 246 5.45 9.42 10.29
CA LEU A 246 6.40 10.45 10.75
C LEU A 246 6.62 11.46 9.61
N PRO A 247 5.81 12.52 9.50
CA PRO A 247 5.82 13.39 8.31
C PRO A 247 7.13 14.16 8.10
N GLN A 248 7.87 14.45 9.17
CA GLN A 248 9.13 15.21 9.11
C GLN A 248 10.33 14.32 8.77
N GLU A 249 10.34 13.10 9.29
CA GLU A 249 11.43 12.13 9.10
C GLU A 249 11.28 11.34 7.81
N GLY A 250 10.07 11.34 7.25
CA GLY A 250 9.70 10.53 6.09
C GLY A 250 9.65 9.05 6.45
N GLY A 251 8.48 8.53 6.83
CA GLY A 251 8.41 7.11 7.14
C GLY A 251 7.22 6.71 7.99
N ILE A 252 7.30 5.46 8.46
CA ILE A 252 6.31 4.82 9.33
C ILE A 252 7.01 4.32 10.58
N ASP A 253 6.46 4.66 11.75
CA ASP A 253 6.94 4.19 13.05
C ASP A 253 6.46 2.76 13.31
N THR A 254 7.24 1.81 12.81
CA THR A 254 6.93 0.39 12.91
C THR A 254 7.06 -0.14 14.34
N LEU A 255 7.96 0.45 15.14
CA LEU A 255 8.17 0.02 16.52
C LEU A 255 6.96 0.37 17.40
N ARG A 256 6.42 1.55 17.25
CA ARG A 256 5.26 1.99 18.03
C ARG A 256 4.03 1.12 17.75
N GLU A 257 3.75 0.84 16.48
CA GLU A 257 2.67 -0.07 16.10
C GLU A 257 2.87 -1.46 16.69
N LEU A 258 4.09 -2.00 16.59
CA LEU A 258 4.41 -3.32 17.14
C LEU A 258 4.17 -3.38 18.66
N ILE A 259 4.57 -2.35 19.40
CA ILE A 259 4.34 -2.25 20.84
C ILE A 259 2.83 -2.22 21.14
N ASP A 260 2.08 -1.38 20.44
CA ASP A 260 0.62 -1.28 20.66
C ASP A 260 -0.05 -2.64 20.48
N ILE A 261 0.25 -3.35 19.39
CA ILE A 261 -0.31 -4.69 19.12
C ILE A 261 0.20 -5.72 20.14
N ALA A 262 1.47 -5.68 20.50
CA ALA A 262 2.02 -6.62 21.48
C ALA A 262 1.40 -6.45 22.87
N VAL A 263 1.03 -5.22 23.24
CA VAL A 263 0.27 -4.95 24.47
C VAL A 263 -1.16 -5.45 24.37
N GLU A 264 -1.85 -5.20 23.24
CA GLU A 264 -3.21 -5.72 23.01
C GLU A 264 -3.28 -7.25 23.04
N MET A 265 -2.21 -7.91 22.57
CA MET A 265 -2.07 -9.39 22.58
C MET A 265 -1.49 -9.95 23.88
N GLU A 266 -1.25 -9.12 24.89
CA GLU A 266 -0.63 -9.51 26.17
C GLU A 266 0.77 -10.13 26.03
N ILE A 267 1.45 -9.90 24.90
CA ILE A 267 2.85 -10.31 24.69
C ILE A 267 3.78 -9.40 25.51
N ILE A 268 3.48 -8.09 25.52
CA ILE A 268 4.05 -7.10 26.42
C ILE A 268 3.02 -6.80 27.50
N GLU A 269 3.34 -7.08 28.75
CA GLU A 269 2.44 -6.79 29.86
C GLU A 269 2.50 -5.30 30.22
N ARG A 270 1.32 -4.67 30.38
CA ARG A 270 1.22 -3.29 30.85
C ARG A 270 0.60 -3.21 32.24
N ARG A 271 1.30 -2.58 33.18
CA ARG A 271 0.83 -2.30 34.54
C ARG A 271 0.91 -0.79 34.82
N GLY A 272 -0.17 -0.08 34.59
CA GLY A 272 -0.21 1.39 34.68
C GLY A 272 0.72 2.06 33.64
N ALA A 273 1.73 2.77 34.11
CA ALA A 273 2.73 3.41 33.25
C ALA A 273 3.89 2.48 32.87
N TRP A 274 3.95 1.27 33.44
CA TRP A 274 5.05 0.33 33.25
C TRP A 274 4.72 -0.75 32.22
N PHE A 275 5.73 -1.08 31.40
CA PHE A 275 5.69 -2.14 30.39
C PHE A 275 6.73 -3.20 30.73
N TYR A 276 6.39 -4.49 30.55
CA TYR A 276 7.23 -5.63 30.91
C TYR A 276 7.31 -6.63 29.77
N TYR A 277 8.51 -7.09 29.46
CA TYR A 277 8.76 -8.20 28.53
C TYR A 277 9.95 -9.01 29.04
N GLY A 278 9.70 -10.26 29.46
CA GLY A 278 10.71 -11.07 30.12
C GLY A 278 11.21 -10.43 31.43
N GLU A 279 12.51 -10.20 31.52
CA GLU A 279 13.13 -9.53 32.69
C GLU A 279 13.22 -8.02 32.53
N GLU A 280 12.87 -7.49 31.37
CA GLU A 280 12.96 -6.06 31.08
C GLU A 280 11.71 -5.28 31.49
N LYS A 281 11.91 -4.03 31.86
CA LYS A 281 10.84 -3.11 32.24
C LYS A 281 11.12 -1.69 31.79
N TRP A 282 10.09 -1.01 31.31
CA TRP A 282 10.17 0.39 30.85
C TRP A 282 9.06 1.22 31.46
N ASN A 283 9.35 2.47 31.80
CA ASN A 283 8.34 3.43 32.27
C ASN A 283 7.92 4.32 31.09
N GLY A 284 6.71 4.09 30.57
CA GLY A 284 6.18 4.76 29.38
C GLY A 284 6.53 4.04 28.07
N ALA A 285 5.58 3.98 27.15
CA ALA A 285 5.75 3.31 25.86
C ALA A 285 6.88 3.90 25.00
N GLY A 286 7.09 5.22 25.04
CA GLY A 286 8.17 5.90 24.31
C GLY A 286 9.58 5.60 24.82
N ASN A 287 9.72 4.90 25.94
CA ASN A 287 11.00 4.49 26.48
C ASN A 287 11.31 3.01 26.21
N ILE A 288 10.42 2.30 25.52
CA ILE A 288 10.64 0.91 25.14
C ILE A 288 11.71 0.89 24.06
N ASN A 289 12.81 0.22 24.37
CA ASN A 289 13.92 -0.01 23.46
C ASN A 289 14.13 -1.52 23.35
N LEU A 290 13.67 -2.10 22.25
CA LEU A 290 13.80 -3.52 21.96
C LEU A 290 15.13 -3.79 21.25
N SER A 291 15.85 -4.83 21.69
CA SER A 291 16.95 -5.36 20.88
C SER A 291 16.41 -5.97 19.59
N ASP A 292 17.26 -6.11 18.56
CA ASP A 292 16.87 -6.74 17.29
C ASP A 292 16.25 -8.14 17.49
N VAL A 293 16.77 -8.90 18.44
CA VAL A 293 16.25 -10.24 18.78
C VAL A 293 14.84 -10.13 19.36
N GLN A 294 14.62 -9.25 20.33
CA GLN A 294 13.30 -9.05 20.96
C GLN A 294 12.29 -8.52 19.94
N HIS A 295 12.71 -7.58 19.08
CA HIS A 295 11.86 -7.08 17.99
C HIS A 295 11.43 -8.22 17.06
N GLY A 296 12.37 -9.08 16.64
CA GLY A 296 12.09 -10.26 15.80
C GLY A 296 11.16 -11.28 16.48
N GLU A 297 11.38 -11.58 17.76
CA GLU A 297 10.53 -12.48 18.52
C GLU A 297 9.11 -11.97 18.70
N ILE A 298 8.95 -10.69 19.07
CA ILE A 298 7.63 -10.06 19.25
C ILE A 298 6.89 -10.00 17.93
N SER A 299 7.57 -9.59 16.86
CA SER A 299 6.99 -9.55 15.51
C SER A 299 6.50 -10.92 15.07
N SER A 300 7.29 -11.98 15.31
CA SER A 300 6.90 -13.34 14.99
C SER A 300 5.67 -13.80 15.77
N LYS A 301 5.61 -13.51 17.08
CA LYS A 301 4.44 -13.82 17.92
C LYS A 301 3.19 -13.06 17.45
N VAL A 302 3.33 -11.79 17.09
CA VAL A 302 2.22 -10.97 16.56
C VAL A 302 1.70 -11.53 15.23
N LEU A 303 2.55 -12.01 14.35
CA LEU A 303 2.14 -12.52 13.03
C LEU A 303 1.45 -13.90 13.11
N VAL A 304 1.77 -14.72 14.11
CA VAL A 304 1.24 -16.09 14.26
C VAL A 304 -0.04 -16.13 15.11
N GLY A 305 -0.17 -15.29 16.12
CA GLY A 305 -1.34 -15.22 17.02
C GLY A 305 -2.51 -14.47 16.39
#